data_640759691e1038c7980a1c014d33e2d8
#
_entry.id   640759691e1038c7980a1c014d33e2d8
#
_cell.length_a   1.000
_cell.length_b   1.000
_cell.length_c   1.000
_cell.angle_alpha   90.00
_cell.angle_beta   90.00
_cell.angle_gamma   90.00
#
_symmetry.space_group_name_H-M   'P 1'
#
loop_
_entity.id
_entity.type
_entity.pdbx_description
1 polymer ?
#
loop_
_entity_poly.entity_id
_entity_poly.type
_entity_poly.pdbx_seq_one_letter_code
_entity_poly.pdbx_strand_id
1 'polypeptide(L)'
;DRLDALKEIYQEEADFLEPRLAGDELPVDVDAVLFPVMWTNVYTEMDCLLRTIHVPSIVLTTTVGVSLMFDWEAVSYMKQKGLQVFNPHSVELAKTVFRALALKRDMKHQKFLVFHDSKGEGLIPEQFKIFYWWNDECIRDMKEKFGITIVHKSYKALGEKARLIPDDAAREEMERWDFHEEVPYERPVLSAIKLFMAIRDEVDAEGD
;
A
#
# COMPACT_ATOMS: atom_id res chain seq x y z
N ASP A 1 -24.57 -15.14 -16.87
CA ASP A 1 -24.06 -16.28 -16.07
C ASP A 1 -23.59 -15.78 -14.70
N ARG A 2 -22.90 -16.62 -13.91
CA ARG A 2 -22.42 -16.24 -12.57
C ARG A 2 -21.30 -15.22 -12.63
N LEU A 3 -20.43 -15.33 -13.59
CA LEU A 3 -19.33 -14.38 -13.80
C LEU A 3 -19.88 -13.00 -14.19
N ASP A 4 -20.89 -12.93 -15.04
CA ASP A 4 -21.52 -11.67 -15.42
C ASP A 4 -22.17 -10.99 -14.21
N ALA A 5 -22.86 -11.77 -13.35
CA ALA A 5 -23.43 -11.23 -12.12
C ALA A 5 -22.35 -10.67 -11.17
N LEU A 6 -21.19 -11.33 -11.05
CA LEU A 6 -20.07 -10.82 -10.26
C LEU A 6 -19.46 -9.56 -10.89
N LYS A 7 -19.31 -9.52 -12.20
CA LYS A 7 -18.84 -8.31 -12.90
C LYS A 7 -19.78 -7.15 -12.66
N GLU A 8 -21.09 -7.35 -12.74
CA GLU A 8 -22.09 -6.29 -12.48
C GLU A 8 -22.01 -5.77 -11.04
N ILE A 9 -21.84 -6.64 -10.04
CA ILE A 9 -21.74 -6.26 -8.62
C ILE A 9 -20.49 -5.44 -8.30
N TYR A 10 -19.36 -5.76 -8.94
CA TYR A 10 -18.04 -5.22 -8.56
C TYR A 10 -17.40 -4.34 -9.64
N GLN A 11 -18.12 -3.93 -10.67
CA GLN A 11 -17.61 -3.12 -11.78
C GLN A 11 -17.01 -1.76 -11.37
N GLU A 12 -17.42 -1.24 -10.20
CA GLU A 12 -16.87 0.01 -9.68
C GLU A 12 -15.55 -0.18 -8.91
N GLU A 13 -15.27 -1.40 -8.46
CA GLU A 13 -14.10 -1.73 -7.65
C GLU A 13 -13.01 -2.47 -8.42
N ALA A 14 -13.33 -3.11 -9.55
CA ALA A 14 -12.38 -3.95 -10.26
C ALA A 14 -12.62 -4.02 -11.77
N ASP A 15 -11.54 -4.02 -12.53
CA ASP A 15 -11.50 -4.37 -13.93
C ASP A 15 -11.28 -5.88 -14.09
N PHE A 16 -12.21 -6.55 -14.72
CA PHE A 16 -12.15 -8.00 -14.90
C PHE A 16 -11.50 -8.35 -16.22
N LEU A 17 -10.42 -9.08 -16.16
CA LEU A 17 -9.77 -9.66 -17.35
C LEU A 17 -10.53 -10.91 -17.84
N GLU A 18 -10.20 -11.37 -19.05
CA GLU A 18 -10.74 -12.60 -19.60
C GLU A 18 -10.40 -13.80 -18.70
N PRO A 19 -11.37 -14.72 -18.48
CA PRO A 19 -11.15 -15.90 -17.68
C PRO A 19 -9.99 -16.76 -18.19
N ARG A 20 -9.24 -17.33 -17.26
CA ARG A 20 -8.12 -18.25 -17.52
C ARG A 20 -8.40 -19.62 -16.95
N LEU A 21 -7.84 -20.64 -17.56
CA LEU A 21 -7.85 -21.97 -16.99
C LEU A 21 -6.78 -22.11 -15.90
N ALA A 22 -7.00 -23.04 -14.97
CA ALA A 22 -5.99 -23.36 -13.97
C ALA A 22 -4.70 -23.82 -14.69
N GLY A 23 -3.59 -23.18 -14.37
CA GLY A 23 -2.30 -23.45 -15.00
C GLY A 23 -1.88 -22.49 -16.11
N ASP A 24 -2.77 -21.66 -16.59
CA ASP A 24 -2.40 -20.59 -17.52
C ASP A 24 -1.54 -19.53 -16.80
N GLU A 25 -0.59 -18.97 -17.54
CA GLU A 25 0.20 -17.83 -17.02
C GLU A 25 -0.72 -16.62 -16.78
N LEU A 26 -0.53 -15.96 -15.63
CA LEU A 26 -1.24 -14.73 -15.33
C LEU A 26 -0.63 -13.55 -16.07
N PRO A 27 -1.42 -12.55 -16.49
CA PRO A 27 -0.89 -11.28 -16.96
C PRO A 27 -0.01 -10.60 -15.91
N VAL A 28 0.97 -9.80 -16.36
CA VAL A 28 1.99 -9.19 -15.47
C VAL A 28 1.38 -8.23 -14.45
N ASP A 29 0.33 -7.51 -14.84
CA ASP A 29 -0.28 -6.43 -14.03
C ASP A 29 -1.61 -6.85 -13.40
N VAL A 30 -1.67 -8.05 -12.84
CA VAL A 30 -2.83 -8.57 -12.13
C VAL A 30 -2.68 -8.36 -10.63
N ASP A 31 -3.70 -7.78 -9.98
CA ASP A 31 -3.69 -7.56 -8.52
C ASP A 31 -4.18 -8.77 -7.73
N ALA A 32 -5.07 -9.56 -8.31
CA ALA A 32 -5.63 -10.76 -7.68
C ALA A 32 -6.17 -11.76 -8.70
N VAL A 33 -6.30 -13.01 -8.28
CA VAL A 33 -7.06 -14.06 -9.00
C VAL A 33 -8.40 -14.24 -8.31
N LEU A 34 -9.47 -14.14 -9.10
CA LEU A 34 -10.83 -14.34 -8.62
C LEU A 34 -11.32 -15.74 -8.94
N PHE A 35 -11.79 -16.46 -7.92
CA PHE A 35 -12.50 -17.73 -8.05
C PHE A 35 -14.00 -17.48 -7.89
N PRO A 36 -14.77 -17.42 -9.00
CA PRO A 36 -16.21 -17.19 -8.95
C PRO A 36 -16.99 -18.44 -8.49
N VAL A 37 -16.37 -19.58 -8.58
CA VAL A 37 -16.88 -20.89 -8.14
C VAL A 37 -15.71 -21.70 -7.61
N MET A 38 -15.86 -22.26 -6.42
CA MET A 38 -14.92 -23.27 -5.95
C MET A 38 -15.28 -24.64 -6.54
N TRP A 39 -14.26 -25.40 -6.94
CA TRP A 39 -14.44 -26.72 -7.57
C TRP A 39 -13.61 -27.78 -6.86
N THR A 40 -14.05 -29.03 -7.00
CA THR A 40 -13.41 -30.16 -6.31
C THR A 40 -11.98 -30.42 -6.75
N ASN A 41 -11.63 -30.09 -7.98
CA ASN A 41 -10.29 -30.34 -8.52
C ASN A 41 -9.21 -29.44 -7.89
N VAL A 42 -9.58 -28.45 -7.07
CA VAL A 42 -8.59 -27.63 -6.36
C VAL A 42 -7.57 -28.48 -5.58
N TYR A 43 -7.98 -29.61 -5.07
CA TYR A 43 -7.11 -30.53 -4.33
C TYR A 43 -6.08 -31.25 -5.23
N THR A 44 -6.45 -31.57 -6.45
CA THR A 44 -5.59 -32.28 -7.42
C THR A 44 -4.75 -31.32 -8.26
N GLU A 45 -5.21 -30.07 -8.43
CA GLU A 45 -4.54 -29.06 -9.24
C GLU A 45 -3.70 -28.07 -8.41
N MET A 46 -3.57 -28.31 -7.12
CA MET A 46 -2.90 -27.39 -6.19
C MET A 46 -1.46 -27.06 -6.62
N ASP A 47 -0.69 -28.05 -7.07
CA ASP A 47 0.69 -27.83 -7.53
C ASP A 47 0.75 -26.92 -8.77
N CYS A 48 -0.28 -26.98 -9.60
CA CYS A 48 -0.43 -26.12 -10.76
C CYS A 48 -0.73 -24.67 -10.32
N LEU A 49 -1.69 -24.50 -9.42
CA LEU A 49 -2.06 -23.20 -8.86
C LEU A 49 -0.89 -22.53 -8.15
N LEU A 50 -0.11 -23.27 -7.35
CA LEU A 50 1.07 -22.75 -6.66
C LEU A 50 2.16 -22.26 -7.60
N ARG A 51 2.27 -22.83 -8.79
CA ARG A 51 3.24 -22.39 -9.80
C ARG A 51 2.81 -21.14 -10.56
N THR A 52 1.51 -20.93 -10.70
CA THR A 52 0.95 -19.88 -11.57
C THR A 52 0.41 -18.67 -10.79
N ILE A 53 -0.04 -18.87 -9.54
CA ILE A 53 -0.64 -17.80 -8.75
C ILE A 53 0.41 -17.20 -7.81
N HIS A 54 0.85 -15.99 -8.13
CA HIS A 54 1.81 -15.22 -7.34
C HIS A 54 1.21 -13.95 -6.71
N VAL A 55 -0.10 -13.79 -6.86
CA VAL A 55 -0.90 -12.67 -6.33
C VAL A 55 -1.98 -13.22 -5.39
N PRO A 56 -2.63 -12.37 -4.58
CA PRO A 56 -3.74 -12.80 -3.73
C PRO A 56 -4.86 -13.46 -4.52
N SER A 57 -5.49 -14.46 -3.94
CA SER A 57 -6.69 -15.12 -4.45
C SER A 57 -7.92 -14.67 -3.69
N ILE A 58 -9.03 -14.44 -4.39
CA ILE A 58 -10.31 -14.04 -3.80
C ILE A 58 -11.35 -15.09 -4.16
N VAL A 59 -11.98 -15.71 -3.17
CA VAL A 59 -13.04 -16.70 -3.36
C VAL A 59 -14.37 -16.07 -3.03
N LEU A 60 -15.23 -15.85 -4.03
CA LEU A 60 -16.52 -15.14 -3.90
C LEU A 60 -17.73 -16.08 -3.91
N THR A 61 -17.54 -17.37 -3.75
CA THR A 61 -18.63 -18.36 -3.84
C THR A 61 -19.73 -18.14 -2.83
N THR A 62 -19.39 -17.63 -1.65
CA THR A 62 -20.32 -17.38 -0.55
C THR A 62 -21.19 -16.12 -0.74
N THR A 63 -20.82 -15.22 -1.66
CA THR A 63 -21.54 -13.95 -1.88
C THR A 63 -22.67 -14.06 -2.93
N VAL A 64 -22.62 -15.09 -3.79
CA VAL A 64 -23.54 -15.26 -4.93
C VAL A 64 -24.11 -16.68 -5.02
N GLY A 65 -23.90 -17.54 -4.04
CA GLY A 65 -24.35 -18.94 -4.15
C GLY A 65 -24.35 -19.71 -2.84
N VAL A 66 -24.73 -20.97 -2.95
CA VAL A 66 -25.04 -21.84 -1.82
C VAL A 66 -23.97 -22.92 -1.72
N SER A 67 -22.86 -22.68 -1.04
CA SER A 67 -21.96 -23.79 -0.70
C SER A 67 -20.86 -23.38 0.28
N LEU A 68 -21.25 -23.08 1.48
CA LEU A 68 -20.36 -22.51 2.49
C LEU A 68 -19.32 -23.51 3.02
N MET A 69 -19.71 -24.77 3.26
CA MET A 69 -18.80 -25.72 3.91
C MET A 69 -17.65 -26.13 2.99
N PHE A 70 -17.96 -26.45 1.73
CA PHE A 70 -16.94 -26.81 0.75
C PHE A 70 -15.96 -25.67 0.43
N ASP A 71 -16.48 -24.43 0.35
CA ASP A 71 -15.65 -23.26 0.15
C ASP A 71 -14.65 -23.08 1.30
N TRP A 72 -15.07 -23.28 2.54
CA TRP A 72 -14.18 -23.16 3.69
C TRP A 72 -13.08 -24.22 3.72
N GLU A 73 -13.42 -25.45 3.38
CA GLU A 73 -12.43 -26.53 3.27
C GLU A 73 -11.40 -26.23 2.18
N ALA A 74 -11.84 -25.84 1.00
CA ALA A 74 -10.99 -25.48 -0.12
C ALA A 74 -10.10 -24.28 0.21
N VAL A 75 -10.66 -23.20 0.76
CA VAL A 75 -9.92 -22.01 1.19
C VAL A 75 -8.90 -22.36 2.28
N SER A 76 -9.28 -23.18 3.26
CA SER A 76 -8.36 -23.62 4.31
C SER A 76 -7.19 -24.41 3.73
N TYR A 77 -7.46 -25.31 2.79
CA TYR A 77 -6.43 -26.08 2.10
C TYR A 77 -5.49 -25.20 1.26
N MET A 78 -6.04 -24.28 0.48
CA MET A 78 -5.24 -23.31 -0.29
C MET A 78 -4.30 -22.51 0.60
N LYS A 79 -4.80 -21.99 1.74
CA LYS A 79 -3.99 -21.28 2.73
C LYS A 79 -2.90 -22.16 3.35
N GLN A 80 -3.22 -23.39 3.70
CA GLN A 80 -2.25 -24.35 4.24
C GLN A 80 -1.13 -24.65 3.25
N LYS A 81 -1.42 -24.60 1.96
CA LYS A 81 -0.44 -24.79 0.88
C LYS A 81 0.37 -23.53 0.56
N GLY A 82 0.07 -22.40 1.17
CA GLY A 82 0.84 -21.17 1.06
C GLY A 82 0.24 -20.09 0.14
N LEU A 83 -0.93 -20.33 -0.44
CA LEU A 83 -1.64 -19.28 -1.18
C LEU A 83 -2.22 -18.23 -0.23
N GLN A 84 -2.09 -16.96 -0.60
CA GLN A 84 -2.77 -15.87 0.09
C GLN A 84 -4.23 -15.82 -0.39
N VAL A 85 -5.18 -16.24 0.44
CA VAL A 85 -6.58 -16.35 0.04
C VAL A 85 -7.48 -15.51 0.93
N PHE A 86 -8.33 -14.69 0.29
CA PHE A 86 -9.43 -13.97 0.91
C PHE A 86 -10.75 -14.67 0.56
N ASN A 87 -11.60 -14.88 1.55
CA ASN A 87 -12.94 -15.42 1.34
C ASN A 87 -13.96 -14.52 2.05
N PRO A 88 -14.29 -13.36 1.46
CA PRO A 88 -15.26 -12.43 2.02
C PRO A 88 -16.66 -13.07 2.01
N HIS A 89 -17.36 -12.93 3.13
CA HIS A 89 -18.69 -13.52 3.34
C HIS A 89 -19.84 -12.54 3.03
N SER A 90 -19.54 -11.35 2.57
CA SER A 90 -20.54 -10.35 2.13
C SER A 90 -20.00 -9.53 0.97
N VAL A 91 -20.90 -8.91 0.21
CA VAL A 91 -20.58 -8.01 -0.88
C VAL A 91 -19.70 -6.83 -0.37
N GLU A 92 -20.07 -6.22 0.75
CA GLU A 92 -19.35 -5.09 1.32
C GLU A 92 -17.94 -5.46 1.74
N LEU A 93 -17.76 -6.63 2.33
CA LEU A 93 -16.42 -7.11 2.69
C LEU A 93 -15.59 -7.42 1.44
N ALA A 94 -16.18 -7.97 0.39
CA ALA A 94 -15.51 -8.20 -0.89
C ALA A 94 -15.07 -6.86 -1.52
N LYS A 95 -15.93 -5.85 -1.56
CA LYS A 95 -15.58 -4.50 -2.02
C LYS A 95 -14.43 -3.90 -1.21
N THR A 96 -14.42 -4.12 0.10
CA THR A 96 -13.30 -3.69 0.97
C THR A 96 -11.99 -4.38 0.58
N VAL A 97 -12.02 -5.69 0.26
CA VAL A 97 -10.83 -6.42 -0.20
C VAL A 97 -10.34 -5.88 -1.54
N PHE A 98 -11.21 -5.64 -2.52
CA PHE A 98 -10.83 -5.05 -3.81
C PHE A 98 -10.17 -3.67 -3.63
N ARG A 99 -10.79 -2.77 -2.85
CA ARG A 99 -10.24 -1.44 -2.57
C ARG A 99 -8.89 -1.49 -1.86
N ALA A 100 -8.72 -2.43 -0.92
CA ALA A 100 -7.44 -2.63 -0.23
C ALA A 100 -6.33 -3.12 -1.18
N LEU A 101 -6.66 -3.99 -2.14
CA LEU A 101 -5.70 -4.46 -3.16
C LEU A 101 -5.34 -3.34 -4.15
N ALA A 102 -6.31 -2.54 -4.58
CA ALA A 102 -6.07 -1.36 -5.41
C ALA A 102 -5.16 -0.36 -4.70
N LEU A 103 -5.45 -0.03 -3.43
CA LEU A 103 -4.60 0.83 -2.62
C LEU A 103 -3.18 0.27 -2.48
N LYS A 104 -3.04 -1.04 -2.25
CA LYS A 104 -1.72 -1.68 -2.18
C LYS A 104 -0.95 -1.56 -3.50
N ARG A 105 -1.61 -1.65 -4.65
CA ARG A 105 -1.00 -1.40 -5.95
C ARG A 105 -0.47 0.03 -6.06
N ASP A 106 -1.30 1.01 -5.70
CA ASP A 106 -0.92 2.43 -5.75
C ASP A 106 0.26 2.75 -4.81
N MET A 107 0.28 2.11 -3.62
CA MET A 107 1.38 2.26 -2.66
C MET A 107 2.74 1.76 -3.18
N LYS A 108 2.78 0.83 -4.14
CA LYS A 108 4.06 0.32 -4.72
C LYS A 108 4.90 1.40 -5.38
N HIS A 109 4.27 2.48 -5.82
CA HIS A 109 4.93 3.61 -6.48
C HIS A 109 5.24 4.76 -5.51
N GLN A 110 4.82 4.64 -4.24
CA GLN A 110 5.04 5.68 -3.24
C GLN A 110 6.46 5.61 -2.67
N LYS A 111 7.03 6.80 -2.46
CA LYS A 111 8.28 6.99 -1.73
C LYS A 111 7.97 7.67 -0.39
N PHE A 112 8.63 7.23 0.66
CA PHE A 112 8.53 7.83 1.98
C PHE A 112 9.89 8.44 2.34
N LEU A 113 9.96 9.77 2.40
CA LEU A 113 11.21 10.47 2.68
C LEU A 113 11.46 10.52 4.20
N VAL A 114 12.61 10.07 4.62
CA VAL A 114 13.05 10.08 6.02
C VAL A 114 14.31 10.93 6.16
N PHE A 115 14.18 12.04 6.86
CA PHE A 115 15.28 12.99 7.05
C PHE A 115 15.99 12.73 8.37
N HIS A 116 17.22 12.21 8.31
CA HIS A 116 18.07 12.02 9.49
C HIS A 116 19.55 11.98 9.08
N ASP A 117 20.45 12.26 10.04
CA ASP A 117 21.90 12.17 9.84
C ASP A 117 22.55 11.14 10.77
N SER A 118 21.77 10.52 11.66
CA SER A 118 22.23 9.52 12.61
C SER A 118 21.13 8.50 12.86
N LYS A 119 21.50 7.24 12.97
CA LYS A 119 20.58 6.16 13.36
C LYS A 119 20.29 6.15 14.88
N GLY A 120 20.71 7.18 15.62
CA GLY A 120 20.48 7.30 17.08
C GLY A 120 21.21 6.24 17.90
N GLU A 121 22.31 5.70 17.39
CA GLU A 121 23.11 4.68 18.08
C GLU A 121 23.57 5.21 19.44
N GLY A 122 23.34 4.41 20.50
CA GLY A 122 23.67 4.76 21.86
C GLY A 122 22.78 5.81 22.55
N LEU A 123 21.86 6.44 21.84
CA LEU A 123 20.96 7.48 22.37
C LEU A 123 19.54 7.00 22.59
N ILE A 124 19.09 6.02 21.81
CA ILE A 124 17.72 5.51 21.83
C ILE A 124 17.73 4.00 22.04
N PRO A 125 16.90 3.47 22.95
CA PRO A 125 16.73 2.02 23.09
C PRO A 125 16.36 1.36 21.78
N GLU A 126 16.90 0.16 21.51
CA GLU A 126 16.76 -0.54 20.22
C GLU A 126 15.31 -0.72 19.78
N GLN A 127 14.40 -0.97 20.73
CA GLN A 127 12.97 -1.12 20.46
C GLN A 127 12.31 0.14 19.86
N PHE A 128 12.88 1.30 20.05
CA PHE A 128 12.36 2.56 19.48
C PHE A 128 12.91 2.87 18.10
N LYS A 129 13.97 2.22 17.64
CA LYS A 129 14.55 2.44 16.31
C LYS A 129 13.57 2.12 15.19
N ILE A 130 12.64 1.21 15.41
CA ILE A 130 11.56 0.86 14.47
C ILE A 130 10.71 2.08 14.15
N PHE A 131 10.38 2.91 15.14
CA PHE A 131 9.54 4.11 14.96
C PHE A 131 10.19 5.22 14.14
N TYR A 132 11.52 5.17 13.97
CA TYR A 132 12.28 6.18 13.24
C TYR A 132 12.76 5.69 11.88
N TRP A 133 12.27 4.55 11.40
CA TRP A 133 12.66 3.96 10.12
C TRP A 133 14.18 3.71 10.01
N TRP A 134 14.83 3.46 11.12
CA TRP A 134 16.27 3.20 11.19
C TRP A 134 16.61 1.71 11.20
N ASN A 135 15.61 0.87 11.40
CA ASN A 135 15.76 -0.57 11.44
C ASN A 135 15.58 -1.15 10.02
N ASP A 136 16.59 -1.86 9.53
CA ASP A 136 16.58 -2.44 8.19
C ASP A 136 15.46 -3.48 8.00
N GLU A 137 15.04 -4.16 9.07
CA GLU A 137 13.91 -5.09 9.04
C GLU A 137 12.60 -4.34 8.80
N CYS A 138 12.39 -3.22 9.48
CA CYS A 138 11.22 -2.38 9.28
C CYS A 138 11.16 -1.82 7.85
N ILE A 139 12.28 -1.36 7.31
CA ILE A 139 12.39 -0.86 5.94
C ILE A 139 12.04 -1.96 4.93
N ARG A 140 12.59 -3.17 5.13
CA ARG A 140 12.28 -4.34 4.31
C ARG A 140 10.79 -4.69 4.38
N ASP A 141 10.22 -4.73 5.59
CA ASP A 141 8.80 -5.04 5.81
C ASP A 141 7.87 -4.03 5.12
N MET A 142 8.22 -2.74 5.15
CA MET A 142 7.47 -1.71 4.41
C MET A 142 7.49 -1.98 2.91
N LYS A 143 8.65 -2.34 2.36
CA LYS A 143 8.78 -2.70 0.95
C LYS A 143 8.01 -3.97 0.59
N GLU A 144 8.13 -5.02 1.40
CA GLU A 144 7.50 -6.33 1.13
C GLU A 144 5.97 -6.28 1.31
N LYS A 145 5.49 -5.65 2.39
CA LYS A 145 4.06 -5.62 2.72
C LYS A 145 3.28 -4.59 1.92
N PHE A 146 3.84 -3.40 1.72
CA PHE A 146 3.14 -2.27 1.11
C PHE A 146 3.73 -1.83 -0.24
N GLY A 147 4.93 -2.27 -0.58
CA GLY A 147 5.63 -1.85 -1.79
C GLY A 147 6.29 -0.47 -1.68
N ILE A 148 6.12 0.24 -0.55
CA ILE A 148 6.65 1.59 -0.32
C ILE A 148 8.17 1.55 -0.27
N THR A 149 8.81 2.52 -0.94
CA THR A 149 10.25 2.71 -0.89
C THR A 149 10.61 3.77 0.14
N ILE A 150 11.44 3.43 1.13
CA ILE A 150 11.99 4.39 2.09
C ILE A 150 13.24 5.01 1.49
N VAL A 151 13.26 6.35 1.41
CA VAL A 151 14.39 7.14 0.92
C VAL A 151 14.96 7.97 2.06
N HIS A 152 16.21 7.73 2.41
CA HIS A 152 16.90 8.48 3.46
C HIS A 152 17.60 9.71 2.90
N LYS A 153 17.36 10.85 3.52
CA LYS A 153 17.97 12.14 3.19
C LYS A 153 18.58 12.79 4.43
N SER A 154 19.57 13.67 4.23
CA SER A 154 20.21 14.39 5.33
C SER A 154 19.31 15.50 5.86
N TYR A 155 19.03 15.47 7.16
CA TYR A 155 18.31 16.55 7.85
C TYR A 155 19.13 17.84 7.93
N LYS A 156 20.47 17.72 8.05
CA LYS A 156 21.38 18.89 8.02
C LYS A 156 21.33 19.58 6.67
N ALA A 157 21.43 18.82 5.58
CA ALA A 157 21.35 19.37 4.24
C ALA A 157 19.98 20.03 3.98
N LEU A 158 18.88 19.43 4.46
CA LEU A 158 17.55 20.03 4.42
C LEU A 158 17.52 21.38 5.17
N GLY A 159 18.10 21.43 6.38
CA GLY A 159 18.20 22.66 7.17
C GLY A 159 19.05 23.75 6.51
N GLU A 160 20.09 23.38 5.77
CA GLU A 160 20.89 24.32 4.97
C GLU A 160 20.07 24.87 3.80
N LYS A 161 19.35 24.03 3.06
CA LYS A 161 18.42 24.49 2.01
C LYS A 161 17.38 25.45 2.57
N ALA A 162 16.74 25.10 3.68
CA ALA A 162 15.75 25.97 4.33
C ALA A 162 16.31 27.36 4.70
N ARG A 163 17.56 27.44 5.16
CA ARG A 163 18.21 28.71 5.49
C ARG A 163 18.45 29.59 4.26
N LEU A 164 18.61 29.03 3.08
CA LEU A 164 18.81 29.77 1.84
C LEU A 164 17.52 30.39 1.29
N ILE A 165 16.36 29.94 1.75
CA ILE A 165 15.07 30.51 1.34
C ILE A 165 14.94 31.92 1.92
N PRO A 166 14.67 32.96 1.09
CA PRO A 166 14.48 34.33 1.56
C PRO A 166 13.28 34.46 2.50
N ASP A 167 13.36 35.41 3.46
CA ASP A 167 12.24 35.69 4.37
C ASP A 167 10.97 36.14 3.61
N ASP A 168 11.15 36.93 2.55
CA ASP A 168 10.03 37.43 1.75
C ASP A 168 9.28 36.27 1.04
N ALA A 169 10.01 35.31 0.52
CA ALA A 169 9.38 34.09 -0.07
C ALA A 169 8.61 33.28 0.98
N ALA A 170 9.15 33.19 2.20
CA ALA A 170 8.45 32.51 3.30
C ALA A 170 7.21 33.28 3.77
N ARG A 171 7.21 34.63 3.75
CA ARG A 171 6.03 35.45 4.04
C ARG A 171 4.95 35.26 2.96
N GLU A 172 5.34 35.29 1.69
CA GLU A 172 4.41 35.03 0.59
C GLU A 172 3.76 33.64 0.67
N GLU A 173 4.52 32.61 1.05
CA GLU A 173 3.97 31.28 1.30
C GLU A 173 3.03 31.28 2.52
N MET A 174 3.38 31.99 3.59
CA MET A 174 2.57 32.13 4.80
C MET A 174 1.22 32.76 4.53
N GLU A 175 1.12 33.73 3.62
CA GLU A 175 -0.14 34.38 3.22
C GLU A 175 -1.15 33.40 2.58
N ARG A 176 -0.68 32.27 2.05
CA ARG A 176 -1.52 31.22 1.48
C ARG A 176 -2.14 30.30 2.54
N TRP A 177 -1.67 30.43 3.79
CA TRP A 177 -2.12 29.59 4.88
C TRP A 177 -3.15 30.34 5.73
N ASP A 178 -4.29 29.71 6.00
CA ASP A 178 -5.31 30.28 6.87
C ASP A 178 -4.98 30.00 8.34
N PHE A 179 -4.27 30.91 8.98
CA PHE A 179 -4.03 30.84 10.42
C PHE A 179 -5.22 31.45 11.16
N HIS A 180 -5.91 30.66 11.97
CA HIS A 180 -7.08 31.08 12.74
C HIS A 180 -6.78 32.03 13.89
N GLU A 181 -5.50 32.18 14.28
CA GLU A 181 -5.05 33.04 15.37
C GLU A 181 -3.85 33.87 14.94
N GLU A 182 -3.67 35.04 15.57
CA GLU A 182 -2.45 35.82 15.39
C GLU A 182 -1.24 35.01 15.85
N VAL A 183 -0.24 34.90 14.98
CA VAL A 183 0.99 34.18 15.28
C VAL A 183 1.92 35.07 16.12
N PRO A 184 2.10 34.79 17.42
CA PRO A 184 2.78 35.73 18.34
C PRO A 184 4.29 35.84 18.08
N TYR A 185 4.88 34.93 17.27
CA TYR A 185 6.32 34.87 17.03
C TYR A 185 6.61 34.69 15.53
N GLU A 186 6.87 35.78 14.81
CA GLU A 186 7.13 35.75 13.37
C GLU A 186 8.35 34.87 13.01
N ARG A 187 9.48 35.05 13.69
CA ARG A 187 10.73 34.38 13.34
C ARG A 187 10.71 32.85 13.41
N PRO A 188 10.19 32.20 14.46
CA PRO A 188 10.05 30.75 14.49
C PRO A 188 9.11 30.22 13.40
N VAL A 189 8.03 30.95 13.10
CA VAL A 189 7.06 30.56 12.06
C VAL A 189 7.68 30.65 10.68
N LEU A 190 8.38 31.73 10.35
CA LEU A 190 9.11 31.83 9.08
C LEU A 190 10.13 30.71 8.93
N SER A 191 10.82 30.32 10.01
CA SER A 191 11.76 29.20 9.98
C SER A 191 11.05 27.86 9.70
N ALA A 192 9.87 27.66 10.27
CA ALA A 192 9.05 26.46 10.01
C ALA A 192 8.54 26.43 8.56
N ILE A 193 8.09 27.57 8.03
CA ILE A 193 7.65 27.70 6.65
C ILE A 193 8.79 27.44 5.66
N LYS A 194 9.98 27.97 5.90
CA LYS A 194 11.16 27.67 5.09
C LYS A 194 11.50 26.19 5.10
N LEU A 195 11.40 25.52 6.25
CA LEU A 195 11.61 24.09 6.35
C LEU A 195 10.55 23.33 5.55
N PHE A 196 9.29 23.73 5.67
CA PHE A 196 8.20 23.14 4.85
C PHE A 196 8.45 23.30 3.36
N MET A 197 8.84 24.50 2.90
CA MET A 197 9.16 24.74 1.48
C MET A 197 10.31 23.85 1.02
N ALA A 198 11.37 23.73 1.82
CA ALA A 198 12.50 22.85 1.51
C ALA A 198 12.10 21.35 1.46
N ILE A 199 11.18 20.90 2.34
CA ILE A 199 10.63 19.54 2.30
C ILE A 199 9.81 19.34 1.03
N ARG A 200 8.95 20.30 0.67
CA ARG A 200 8.15 20.24 -0.55
C ARG A 200 9.04 20.10 -1.79
N ASP A 201 10.09 20.90 -1.89
CA ASP A 201 11.04 20.82 -3.00
C ASP A 201 11.74 19.45 -3.09
N GLU A 202 12.03 18.81 -1.93
CA GLU A 202 12.58 17.45 -1.91
C GLU A 202 11.57 16.40 -2.32
N VAL A 203 10.30 16.58 -1.98
CA VAL A 203 9.20 15.68 -2.39
C VAL A 203 8.97 15.78 -3.88
N ASP A 204 8.91 17.01 -4.42
CA ASP A 204 8.70 17.25 -5.84
C ASP A 204 9.85 16.66 -6.68
N ALA A 205 11.09 16.81 -6.20
CA ALA A 205 12.28 16.25 -6.87
C ALA A 205 12.32 14.70 -6.89
N GLU A 206 11.63 14.05 -5.97
CA GLU A 206 11.53 12.58 -5.93
C GLU A 206 10.33 12.02 -6.69
N GLY A 207 9.37 12.86 -7.01
CA GLY A 207 8.15 12.48 -7.73
C GLY A 207 8.32 12.39 -9.24
N ASP A 208 9.37 13.03 -9.77
CA ASP A 208 9.77 12.98 -11.17
C ASP A 208 10.74 11.79 -11.42
#